data_f79d10d6f488716c604a2924cdc91adf
#
_entry.id   f79d10d6f488716c604a2924cdc91adf
#
_cell.length_a   1.000
_cell.length_b   1.000
_cell.length_c   1.000
_cell.angle_alpha   90.00
_cell.angle_beta   90.00
_cell.angle_gamma   90.00
#
_symmetry.space_group_name_H-M   'P 1'
#
loop_
_entity.id
_entity.type
_entity.pdbx_description
1 polymer ?
#
loop_
_entity_poly.entity_id
_entity_poly.type
_entity_poly.pdbx_seq_one_letter_code
_entity_poly.pdbx_strand_id
1 'polypeptide(L)'
;EATANADCFVEVSGILNAAAINLIKVSDDLRRLAMLGEIKLPAVQAGSSIMPGKVNPVILESVIQVGIKVKANNTIVADCAARGSLQICEFMPLLADALLESIDLLIAASGMLSAHAEKIEVNRDRCLERLAASPEIITAFIPRLGYDRCTELVKKYEQQNEQTVREFLENELGKETVEKTLSPQNLMSLGHRKEN
;
A
#
# COMPACT_ATOMS: atom_id res chain seq x y z
N GLU A 1 -38.23 -0.19 -17.64
CA GLU A 1 -37.09 -0.70 -16.80
C GLU A 1 -36.02 0.37 -16.64
N ALA A 2 -35.57 1.02 -17.73
CA ALA A 2 -34.51 2.05 -17.69
C ALA A 2 -34.82 3.29 -16.81
N THR A 3 -36.09 3.54 -16.51
CA THR A 3 -36.50 4.66 -15.64
C THR A 3 -36.67 4.25 -14.18
N ALA A 4 -36.74 2.95 -13.90
CA ALA A 4 -37.03 2.39 -12.58
C ALA A 4 -35.82 1.71 -11.94
N ASN A 5 -34.77 1.42 -12.73
CA ASN A 5 -33.61 0.65 -12.28
C ASN A 5 -32.31 1.44 -12.50
N ALA A 6 -31.53 1.54 -11.46
CA ALA A 6 -30.24 2.25 -11.43
C ALA A 6 -29.03 1.33 -11.16
N ASP A 7 -29.17 0.02 -11.36
CA ASP A 7 -28.15 -1.00 -11.03
C ASP A 7 -26.81 -0.72 -11.70
N CYS A 8 -26.81 -0.31 -12.96
CA CYS A 8 -25.58 0.00 -13.69
C CYS A 8 -24.77 1.13 -13.02
N PHE A 9 -25.42 2.10 -12.40
CA PHE A 9 -24.72 3.17 -11.66
C PHE A 9 -24.16 2.66 -10.34
N VAL A 10 -24.85 1.72 -9.68
CA VAL A 10 -24.35 1.05 -8.47
C VAL A 10 -23.09 0.23 -8.78
N GLU A 11 -23.10 -0.53 -9.88
CA GLU A 11 -21.91 -1.29 -10.32
C GLU A 11 -20.72 -0.38 -10.62
N VAL A 12 -20.93 0.69 -11.39
CA VAL A 12 -19.87 1.67 -11.69
C VAL A 12 -19.34 2.31 -10.40
N SER A 13 -20.24 2.75 -9.52
CA SER A 13 -19.86 3.31 -8.22
C SER A 13 -19.07 2.32 -7.37
N GLY A 14 -19.43 1.04 -7.38
CA GLY A 14 -18.69 -0.03 -6.72
C GLY A 14 -17.24 -0.18 -7.23
N ILE A 15 -17.05 -0.07 -8.54
CA ILE A 15 -15.72 -0.11 -9.16
C ILE A 15 -14.90 1.12 -8.76
N LEU A 16 -15.50 2.32 -8.77
CA LEU A 16 -14.85 3.55 -8.31
C LEU A 16 -14.48 3.47 -6.83
N ASN A 17 -15.34 2.90 -6.00
CA ASN A 17 -15.06 2.64 -4.59
C ASN A 17 -13.87 1.68 -4.40
N ALA A 18 -13.77 0.61 -5.19
CA ALA A 18 -12.62 -0.29 -5.15
C ALA A 18 -11.31 0.42 -5.53
N ALA A 19 -11.35 1.27 -6.58
CA ALA A 19 -10.22 2.11 -6.95
C ALA A 19 -9.82 3.08 -5.82
N ALA A 20 -10.77 3.73 -5.18
CA ALA A 20 -10.54 4.62 -4.04
C ALA A 20 -9.87 3.89 -2.86
N ILE A 21 -10.31 2.67 -2.54
CA ILE A 21 -9.72 1.84 -1.48
C ILE A 21 -8.25 1.52 -1.81
N ASN A 22 -7.94 1.19 -3.07
CA ASN A 22 -6.56 0.94 -3.50
C ASN A 22 -5.68 2.20 -3.36
N LEU A 23 -6.19 3.37 -3.75
CA LEU A 23 -5.46 4.63 -3.60
C LEU A 23 -5.20 4.98 -2.13
N ILE A 24 -6.18 4.76 -1.24
CA ILE A 24 -6.00 4.90 0.22
C ILE A 24 -4.88 3.99 0.69
N LYS A 25 -4.93 2.70 0.33
CA LYS A 25 -3.95 1.70 0.77
C LYS A 25 -2.53 2.05 0.32
N VAL A 26 -2.35 2.36 -0.96
CA VAL A 26 -1.04 2.74 -1.51
C VAL A 26 -0.50 4.00 -0.83
N SER A 27 -1.35 5.03 -0.65
CA SER A 27 -0.94 6.28 0.00
C SER A 27 -0.55 6.08 1.46
N ASP A 28 -1.28 5.24 2.19
CA ASP A 28 -0.98 4.94 3.59
C ASP A 28 0.33 4.13 3.72
N ASP A 29 0.58 3.19 2.82
CA ASP A 29 1.85 2.46 2.79
C ASP A 29 3.03 3.38 2.49
N LEU A 30 2.92 4.27 1.52
CA LEU A 30 3.98 5.24 1.22
C LEU A 30 4.24 6.18 2.42
N ARG A 31 3.21 6.59 3.15
CA ARG A 31 3.38 7.37 4.39
C ARG A 31 4.16 6.58 5.44
N ARG A 32 3.86 5.29 5.61
CA ARG A 32 4.57 4.40 6.55
C ARG A 32 6.02 4.20 6.15
N LEU A 33 6.29 3.93 4.88
CA LEU A 33 7.67 3.80 4.38
C LEU A 33 8.48 5.08 4.61
N ALA A 34 7.87 6.26 4.39
CA ALA A 34 8.51 7.54 4.67
C ALA A 34 8.78 7.74 6.16
N MET A 35 7.83 7.37 7.03
CA MET A 35 8.00 7.42 8.50
C MET A 35 9.13 6.49 8.99
N LEU A 36 9.29 5.33 8.35
CA LEU A 36 10.37 4.37 8.62
C LEU A 36 11.73 4.84 8.06
N GLY A 37 11.74 5.90 7.24
CA GLY A 37 12.93 6.44 6.60
C GLY A 37 13.43 5.63 5.40
N GLU A 38 12.64 4.67 4.91
CA GLU A 38 12.99 3.81 3.78
C GLU A 38 12.83 4.53 2.43
N ILE A 39 11.93 5.53 2.38
CA ILE A 39 11.77 6.44 1.26
C ILE A 39 11.76 7.88 1.74
N LYS A 40 12.10 8.80 0.82
CA LYS A 40 12.02 10.24 1.03
C LYS A 40 10.96 10.82 0.08
N LEU A 41 9.96 11.46 0.66
CA LEU A 41 8.91 12.13 -0.09
C LEU A 41 9.40 13.51 -0.56
N PRO A 42 9.03 13.94 -1.77
CA PRO A 42 9.33 15.30 -2.22
C PRO A 42 8.57 16.33 -1.38
N ALA A 43 9.25 17.38 -0.95
CA ALA A 43 8.65 18.51 -0.28
C ALA A 43 7.83 19.33 -1.27
N VAL A 44 6.53 19.52 -1.00
CA VAL A 44 5.62 20.31 -1.85
C VAL A 44 5.22 21.62 -1.20
N GLN A 45 5.42 21.75 0.12
CA GLN A 45 5.19 22.96 0.90
C GLN A 45 5.97 22.92 2.22
N ALA A 46 6.08 24.05 2.90
CA ALA A 46 6.61 24.10 4.26
C ALA A 46 5.74 23.25 5.19
N GLY A 47 6.34 22.28 5.89
CA GLY A 47 5.62 21.34 6.75
C GLY A 47 5.23 21.92 8.11
N SER A 48 5.88 23.03 8.53
CA SER A 48 5.63 23.69 9.81
C SER A 48 6.21 25.10 9.82
N SER A 49 5.52 26.03 10.48
CA SER A 49 6.03 27.39 10.71
C SER A 49 7.06 27.47 11.84
N ILE A 50 7.12 26.45 12.70
CA ILE A 50 7.97 26.43 13.91
C ILE A 50 9.05 25.33 13.89
N MET A 51 9.00 24.41 12.93
CA MET A 51 9.96 23.32 12.78
C MET A 51 10.63 23.38 11.39
N PRO A 52 11.79 24.03 11.26
CA PRO A 52 12.50 24.14 10.00
C PRO A 52 12.84 22.74 9.45
N GLY A 53 12.63 22.53 8.15
CA GLY A 53 12.95 21.27 7.48
C GLY A 53 11.91 20.15 7.64
N LYS A 54 10.81 20.37 8.38
CA LYS A 54 9.72 19.38 8.46
C LYS A 54 9.01 19.26 7.12
N VAL A 55 8.87 18.04 6.63
CA VAL A 55 8.09 17.68 5.44
C VAL A 55 6.88 16.87 5.86
N ASN A 56 5.68 17.31 5.50
CA ASN A 56 4.45 16.55 5.71
C ASN A 56 4.06 15.82 4.41
N PRO A 57 3.49 14.62 4.48
CA PRO A 57 3.07 13.83 3.32
C PRO A 57 1.72 14.31 2.76
N VAL A 58 1.58 15.62 2.51
CA VAL A 58 0.29 16.28 2.22
C VAL A 58 -0.40 15.75 0.96
N ILE A 59 0.36 15.33 -0.05
CA ILE A 59 -0.22 14.73 -1.27
C ILE A 59 -0.88 13.39 -0.93
N LEU A 60 -0.19 12.55 -0.20
CA LEU A 60 -0.72 11.24 0.22
C LEU A 60 -1.95 11.41 1.14
N GLU A 61 -1.91 12.37 2.03
CA GLU A 61 -3.03 12.72 2.92
C GLU A 61 -4.25 13.22 2.14
N SER A 62 -4.02 14.03 1.09
CA SER A 62 -5.09 14.51 0.20
C SER A 62 -5.73 13.36 -0.57
N VAL A 63 -4.92 12.43 -1.12
CA VAL A 63 -5.42 11.23 -1.81
C VAL A 63 -6.27 10.36 -0.89
N ILE A 64 -5.84 10.17 0.37
CA ILE A 64 -6.62 9.42 1.36
C ILE A 64 -7.98 10.10 1.61
N GLN A 65 -8.01 11.43 1.76
CA GLN A 65 -9.25 12.17 1.97
C GLN A 65 -10.20 12.07 0.77
N VAL A 66 -9.67 12.15 -0.46
CA VAL A 66 -10.43 11.88 -1.68
C VAL A 66 -11.03 10.48 -1.64
N GLY A 67 -10.24 9.48 -1.31
CA GLY A 67 -10.74 8.10 -1.21
C GLY A 67 -11.87 7.94 -0.18
N ILE A 68 -11.78 8.62 0.96
CA ILE A 68 -12.85 8.65 1.98
C ILE A 68 -14.13 9.29 1.41
N LYS A 69 -14.00 10.40 0.66
CA LYS A 69 -15.14 11.09 0.05
C LYS A 69 -15.81 10.20 -1.01
N VAL A 70 -15.05 9.53 -1.87
CA VAL A 70 -15.59 8.60 -2.87
C VAL A 70 -16.33 7.42 -2.22
N LYS A 71 -15.81 6.89 -1.11
CA LYS A 71 -16.52 5.86 -0.33
C LYS A 71 -17.85 6.35 0.20
N ALA A 72 -17.93 7.59 0.69
CA ALA A 72 -19.19 8.19 1.13
C ALA A 72 -20.18 8.36 -0.04
N ASN A 73 -19.70 8.82 -1.19
CA ASN A 73 -20.50 8.96 -2.40
C ASN A 73 -21.05 7.62 -2.91
N ASN A 74 -20.27 6.53 -2.79
CA ASN A 74 -20.74 5.19 -3.12
C ASN A 74 -21.98 4.79 -2.28
N THR A 75 -22.00 5.16 -1.01
CA THR A 75 -23.19 4.95 -0.15
C THR A 75 -24.38 5.79 -0.63
N ILE A 76 -24.14 7.04 -1.02
CA ILE A 76 -25.19 7.91 -1.58
C ILE A 76 -25.79 7.30 -2.86
N VAL A 77 -24.94 6.83 -3.79
CA VAL A 77 -25.37 6.18 -5.04
C VAL A 77 -26.24 4.96 -4.74
N ALA A 78 -25.78 4.08 -3.84
CA ALA A 78 -26.53 2.88 -3.47
C ALA A 78 -27.87 3.21 -2.82
N ASP A 79 -27.91 4.19 -1.91
CA ASP A 79 -29.14 4.63 -1.25
C ASP A 79 -30.12 5.27 -2.23
N CYS A 80 -29.65 6.09 -3.17
CA CYS A 80 -30.49 6.68 -4.21
C CYS A 80 -31.08 5.62 -5.15
N ALA A 81 -30.26 4.63 -5.54
CA ALA A 81 -30.72 3.53 -6.40
C ALA A 81 -31.75 2.63 -5.73
N ALA A 82 -31.66 2.45 -4.40
CA ALA A 82 -32.59 1.65 -3.61
C ALA A 82 -33.97 2.35 -3.37
N ARG A 83 -34.08 3.60 -3.75
CA ARG A 83 -35.27 4.44 -3.52
C ARG A 83 -35.90 4.80 -4.86
N GLY A 84 -37.18 5.05 -4.84
CA GLY A 84 -37.95 5.44 -6.02
C GLY A 84 -39.40 5.10 -5.83
N SER A 85 -40.23 5.56 -6.74
CA SER A 85 -41.67 5.36 -6.73
C SER A 85 -42.09 4.51 -7.91
N LEU A 86 -42.36 3.23 -7.69
CA LEU A 86 -42.85 2.26 -8.71
C LEU A 86 -41.93 2.23 -9.96
N GLN A 87 -42.26 2.98 -11.00
CA GLN A 87 -41.55 2.98 -12.29
C GLN A 87 -40.58 4.16 -12.49
N ILE A 88 -40.30 4.94 -11.44
CA ILE A 88 -39.48 6.15 -11.53
C ILE A 88 -38.44 6.18 -10.40
N CYS A 89 -37.20 6.49 -10.75
CA CYS A 89 -36.15 6.80 -9.80
C CYS A 89 -35.97 8.33 -9.74
N GLU A 90 -36.69 9.02 -8.85
CA GLU A 90 -36.66 10.46 -8.68
C GLU A 90 -35.40 10.97 -7.97
N PHE A 91 -34.57 10.08 -7.44
CA PHE A 91 -33.28 10.40 -6.77
C PHE A 91 -32.08 10.49 -7.72
N MET A 92 -32.31 10.35 -9.04
CA MET A 92 -31.26 10.42 -10.07
C MET A 92 -30.39 11.68 -10.00
N PRO A 93 -30.89 12.90 -9.71
CA PRO A 93 -30.03 14.08 -9.63
C PRO A 93 -28.93 13.98 -8.57
N LEU A 94 -29.26 13.49 -7.37
CA LEU A 94 -28.27 13.28 -6.30
C LEU A 94 -27.34 12.12 -6.61
N LEU A 95 -27.84 11.05 -7.23
CA LEU A 95 -27.04 9.93 -7.68
C LEU A 95 -26.01 10.37 -8.72
N ALA A 96 -26.43 11.14 -9.71
CA ALA A 96 -25.55 11.66 -10.76
C ALA A 96 -24.47 12.59 -10.21
N ASP A 97 -24.82 13.49 -9.29
CA ASP A 97 -23.89 14.39 -8.64
C ASP A 97 -22.79 13.63 -7.89
N ALA A 98 -23.18 12.68 -7.04
CA ALA A 98 -22.25 11.86 -6.26
C ALA A 98 -21.34 10.99 -7.14
N LEU A 99 -21.88 10.43 -8.25
CA LEU A 99 -21.11 9.60 -9.16
C LEU A 99 -20.10 10.43 -9.97
N LEU A 100 -20.53 11.55 -10.52
CA LEU A 100 -19.65 12.45 -11.31
C LEU A 100 -18.57 13.06 -10.43
N GLU A 101 -18.93 13.54 -9.23
CA GLU A 101 -17.93 14.03 -8.25
C GLU A 101 -16.88 12.95 -7.95
N SER A 102 -17.29 11.69 -7.79
CA SER A 102 -16.36 10.59 -7.53
C SER A 102 -15.37 10.36 -8.67
N ILE A 103 -15.84 10.48 -9.92
CA ILE A 103 -14.99 10.36 -11.11
C ILE A 103 -13.97 11.50 -11.15
N ASP A 104 -14.42 12.74 -10.99
CA ASP A 104 -13.56 13.92 -11.04
C ASP A 104 -12.49 13.88 -9.93
N LEU A 105 -12.90 13.53 -8.72
CA LEU A 105 -12.00 13.38 -7.57
C LEU A 105 -10.95 12.27 -7.81
N LEU A 106 -11.31 11.13 -8.36
CA LEU A 106 -10.38 10.04 -8.64
C LEU A 106 -9.41 10.39 -9.77
N ILE A 107 -9.86 11.09 -10.81
CA ILE A 107 -8.98 11.58 -11.88
C ILE A 107 -7.93 12.53 -11.30
N ALA A 108 -8.36 13.52 -10.52
CA ALA A 108 -7.45 14.48 -9.90
C ALA A 108 -6.47 13.81 -8.93
N ALA A 109 -6.95 12.92 -8.06
CA ALA A 109 -6.13 12.22 -7.08
C ALA A 109 -5.10 11.29 -7.72
N SER A 110 -5.49 10.54 -8.77
CA SER A 110 -4.60 9.65 -9.49
C SER A 110 -3.48 10.42 -10.21
N GLY A 111 -3.81 11.52 -10.88
CA GLY A 111 -2.82 12.39 -11.54
C GLY A 111 -1.84 13.01 -10.53
N MET A 112 -2.37 13.51 -9.41
CA MET A 112 -1.56 14.10 -8.34
C MET A 112 -0.64 13.06 -7.69
N LEU A 113 -1.13 11.86 -7.41
CA LEU A 113 -0.34 10.77 -6.82
C LEU A 113 0.74 10.29 -7.80
N SER A 114 0.43 10.12 -9.09
CA SER A 114 1.40 9.72 -10.11
C SER A 114 2.57 10.72 -10.19
N ALA A 115 2.26 12.00 -10.34
CA ALA A 115 3.29 13.05 -10.41
C ALA A 115 4.13 13.17 -9.12
N HIS A 116 3.56 12.81 -7.97
CA HIS A 116 4.28 12.78 -6.70
C HIS A 116 5.17 11.53 -6.59
N ALA A 117 4.66 10.36 -7.00
CA ALA A 117 5.36 9.09 -6.92
C ALA A 117 6.63 9.06 -7.77
N GLU A 118 6.63 9.70 -8.94
CA GLU A 118 7.80 9.83 -9.82
C GLU A 118 9.01 10.52 -9.14
N LYS A 119 8.77 11.30 -8.09
CA LYS A 119 9.78 12.08 -7.36
C LYS A 119 10.18 11.46 -6.03
N ILE A 120 9.67 10.29 -5.70
CA ILE A 120 10.03 9.56 -4.48
C ILE A 120 11.45 9.02 -4.63
N GLU A 121 12.29 9.29 -3.64
CA GLU A 121 13.65 8.75 -3.55
C GLU A 121 13.70 7.57 -2.58
N VAL A 122 14.42 6.51 -2.96
CA VAL A 122 14.63 5.35 -2.07
C VAL A 122 15.88 5.57 -1.21
N ASN A 123 15.74 5.41 0.09
CA ASN A 123 16.87 5.39 1.03
C ASN A 123 17.42 3.96 1.14
N ARG A 124 18.32 3.62 0.23
CA ARG A 124 18.88 2.28 0.12
C ARG A 124 19.58 1.82 1.38
N ASP A 125 20.35 2.69 2.02
CA ASP A 125 21.11 2.33 3.22
C ASP A 125 20.17 1.98 4.36
N ARG A 126 19.13 2.78 4.55
CA ARG A 126 18.10 2.51 5.56
C ARG A 126 17.35 1.21 5.31
N CYS A 127 17.02 0.91 4.05
CA CYS A 127 16.40 -0.36 3.68
C CYS A 127 17.32 -1.55 4.02
N LEU A 128 18.62 -1.45 3.71
CA LEU A 128 19.59 -2.49 4.01
C LEU A 128 19.81 -2.68 5.52
N GLU A 129 19.91 -1.60 6.28
CA GLU A 129 20.00 -1.66 7.75
C GLU A 129 18.79 -2.40 8.36
N ARG A 130 17.60 -2.03 7.95
CA ARG A 130 16.37 -2.67 8.46
C ARG A 130 16.27 -4.13 8.05
N LEU A 131 16.62 -4.44 6.81
CA LEU A 131 16.66 -5.82 6.34
C LEU A 131 17.64 -6.67 7.14
N ALA A 132 18.84 -6.13 7.42
CA ALA A 132 19.85 -6.83 8.20
C ALA A 132 19.46 -7.04 9.68
N ALA A 133 18.60 -6.16 10.21
CA ALA A 133 18.13 -6.22 11.61
C ALA A 133 16.84 -7.03 11.79
N SER A 134 16.15 -7.41 10.70
CA SER A 134 14.83 -8.08 10.76
C SER A 134 14.98 -9.60 10.82
N PRO A 135 14.54 -10.28 11.90
CA PRO A 135 14.50 -11.75 11.98
C PRO A 135 13.58 -12.37 10.92
N GLU A 136 12.63 -11.62 10.41
CA GLU A 136 11.67 -12.10 9.39
C GLU A 136 12.36 -12.50 8.09
N ILE A 137 13.60 -12.05 7.85
CA ILE A 137 14.40 -12.47 6.68
C ILE A 137 14.65 -13.99 6.66
N ILE A 138 14.56 -14.65 7.82
CA ILE A 138 14.69 -16.12 7.95
C ILE A 138 13.59 -16.83 7.15
N THR A 139 12.44 -16.19 6.93
CA THR A 139 11.35 -16.75 6.12
C THR A 139 11.75 -17.04 4.68
N ALA A 140 12.74 -16.32 4.14
CA ALA A 140 13.28 -16.58 2.80
C ALA A 140 13.91 -18.00 2.66
N PHE A 141 14.23 -18.64 3.77
CA PHE A 141 14.82 -19.99 3.81
C PHE A 141 13.77 -21.11 3.93
N ILE A 142 12.50 -20.79 4.18
CA ILE A 142 11.43 -21.80 4.34
C ILE A 142 11.36 -22.77 3.15
N PRO A 143 11.46 -22.36 1.89
CA PRO A 143 11.40 -23.29 0.76
C PRO A 143 12.54 -24.31 0.74
N ARG A 144 13.65 -24.03 1.42
CA ARG A 144 14.84 -24.90 1.46
C ARG A 144 14.95 -25.72 2.75
N LEU A 145 14.59 -25.10 3.88
CA LEU A 145 14.80 -25.68 5.22
C LEU A 145 13.51 -26.22 5.85
N GLY A 146 12.35 -25.80 5.34
CA GLY A 146 11.07 -26.05 5.97
C GLY A 146 10.76 -25.07 7.11
N TYR A 147 9.49 -25.04 7.50
CA TYR A 147 8.97 -24.10 8.52
C TYR A 147 9.58 -24.34 9.90
N ASP A 148 9.63 -25.62 10.33
CA ASP A 148 10.09 -25.98 11.68
C ASP A 148 11.53 -25.56 11.91
N ARG A 149 12.42 -25.82 10.94
CA ARG A 149 13.82 -25.42 11.03
C ARG A 149 14.01 -23.92 11.05
N CYS A 150 13.24 -23.19 10.25
CA CYS A 150 13.26 -21.72 10.29
C CYS A 150 12.76 -21.19 11.63
N THR A 151 11.75 -21.80 12.23
CA THR A 151 11.25 -21.43 13.58
C THR A 151 12.32 -21.67 14.66
N GLU A 152 13.07 -22.77 14.57
CA GLU A 152 14.21 -23.02 15.48
C GLU A 152 15.30 -21.94 15.34
N LEU A 153 15.62 -21.55 14.08
CA LEU A 153 16.61 -20.50 13.84
C LEU A 153 16.18 -19.15 14.41
N VAL A 154 14.89 -18.77 14.26
CA VAL A 154 14.37 -17.55 14.88
C VAL A 154 14.55 -17.58 16.41
N LYS A 155 14.10 -18.67 17.07
CA LYS A 155 14.24 -18.82 18.53
C LYS A 155 15.70 -18.79 18.98
N LYS A 156 16.61 -19.40 18.21
CA LYS A 156 18.03 -19.42 18.50
C LYS A 156 18.66 -18.02 18.35
N TYR A 157 18.24 -17.27 17.31
CA TYR A 157 18.69 -15.90 17.10
C TYR A 157 18.23 -14.98 18.24
N GLU A 158 16.96 -15.06 18.66
CA GLU A 158 16.41 -14.24 19.75
C GLU A 158 17.13 -14.45 21.10
N GLN A 159 17.79 -15.58 21.29
CA GLN A 159 18.60 -15.87 22.47
C GLN A 159 20.04 -15.34 22.39
N GLN A 160 20.49 -14.89 21.22
CA GLN A 160 21.86 -14.40 20.96
C GLN A 160 21.81 -12.88 20.73
N ASN A 161 22.21 -12.09 21.74
CA ASN A 161 22.01 -10.65 21.78
C ASN A 161 23.05 -9.79 21.01
N GLU A 162 24.01 -10.36 20.26
CA GLU A 162 25.20 -9.58 19.80
C GLU A 162 25.51 -9.64 18.30
N GLN A 163 24.71 -10.33 17.46
CA GLN A 163 24.99 -10.47 16.03
C GLN A 163 23.85 -9.92 15.18
N THR A 164 24.18 -9.43 13.97
CA THR A 164 23.15 -9.18 12.97
C THR A 164 22.51 -10.52 12.53
N VAL A 165 21.26 -10.50 12.12
CA VAL A 165 20.57 -11.70 11.61
C VAL A 165 21.36 -12.35 10.47
N ARG A 166 21.99 -11.52 9.63
CA ARG A 166 22.78 -12.01 8.50
C ARG A 166 24.01 -12.77 8.97
N GLU A 167 24.79 -12.22 9.91
CA GLU A 167 25.97 -12.89 10.47
C GLU A 167 25.61 -14.20 11.16
N PHE A 168 24.51 -14.20 11.91
CA PHE A 168 23.97 -15.41 12.51
C PHE A 168 23.65 -16.47 11.47
N LEU A 169 22.95 -16.11 10.39
CA LEU A 169 22.61 -17.04 9.31
C LEU A 169 23.85 -17.53 8.54
N GLU A 170 24.84 -16.68 8.32
CA GLU A 170 26.10 -17.07 7.69
C GLU A 170 26.85 -18.11 8.53
N ASN A 171 26.81 -17.97 9.86
CA ASN A 171 27.41 -18.95 10.78
C ASN A 171 26.65 -20.29 10.81
N GLU A 172 25.32 -20.27 10.74
CA GLU A 172 24.47 -21.46 10.83
C GLU A 172 24.33 -22.22 9.50
N LEU A 173 24.31 -21.51 8.37
CA LEU A 173 23.93 -22.07 7.05
C LEU A 173 25.04 -21.95 6.00
N GLY A 174 26.11 -21.23 6.32
CA GLY A 174 27.20 -20.91 5.40
C GLY A 174 26.93 -19.71 4.49
N LYS A 175 27.97 -18.94 4.23
CA LYS A 175 27.92 -17.66 3.52
C LYS A 175 27.32 -17.78 2.10
N GLU A 176 27.73 -18.77 1.33
CA GLU A 176 27.23 -19.00 -0.05
C GLU A 176 25.72 -19.23 -0.07
N THR A 177 25.20 -20.03 0.88
CA THR A 177 23.78 -20.30 1.02
C THR A 177 22.98 -19.03 1.32
N VAL A 178 23.50 -18.20 2.23
CA VAL A 178 22.87 -16.95 2.64
C VAL A 178 22.87 -15.93 1.49
N GLU A 179 24.00 -15.73 0.82
CA GLU A 179 24.11 -14.82 -0.31
C GLU A 179 23.16 -15.20 -1.46
N LYS A 180 23.09 -16.48 -1.79
CA LYS A 180 22.17 -16.98 -2.83
C LYS A 180 20.71 -16.79 -2.45
N THR A 181 20.34 -17.13 -1.21
CA THR A 181 18.94 -17.05 -0.74
C THR A 181 18.48 -15.62 -0.56
N LEU A 182 19.33 -14.74 -0.04
CA LEU A 182 19.02 -13.32 0.19
C LEU A 182 19.38 -12.42 -0.99
N SER A 183 19.68 -12.99 -2.16
CA SER A 183 19.88 -12.19 -3.36
C SER A 183 18.59 -11.46 -3.74
N PRO A 184 18.66 -10.20 -4.26
CA PRO A 184 17.48 -9.45 -4.68
C PRO A 184 16.58 -10.24 -5.64
N GLN A 185 17.18 -10.98 -6.58
CA GLN A 185 16.46 -11.81 -7.55
C GLN A 185 15.64 -12.91 -6.87
N ASN A 186 16.19 -13.54 -5.83
CA ASN A 186 15.49 -14.59 -5.11
C ASN A 186 14.40 -14.04 -4.20
N LEU A 187 14.67 -12.93 -3.51
CA LEU A 187 13.67 -12.26 -2.65
C LEU A 187 12.49 -11.71 -3.45
N MET A 188 12.74 -11.21 -4.66
CA MET A 188 11.69 -10.67 -5.55
C MET A 188 10.93 -11.75 -6.31
N SER A 189 11.34 -13.02 -6.26
CA SER A 189 10.69 -14.12 -7.01
C SER A 189 9.31 -14.51 -6.46
N LEU A 190 8.84 -13.93 -5.36
CA LEU A 190 7.55 -14.17 -4.72
C LEU A 190 7.22 -15.65 -4.50
N GLY A 191 8.24 -16.47 -4.24
CA GLY A 191 8.10 -17.92 -4.09
C GLY A 191 7.99 -18.70 -5.41
N HIS A 192 7.92 -18.03 -6.55
CA HIS A 192 7.99 -18.69 -7.86
C HIS A 192 9.44 -19.06 -8.15
N ARG A 193 9.80 -20.31 -7.89
CA ARG A 193 11.07 -20.89 -8.33
C ARG A 193 10.81 -21.67 -9.62
N LYS A 194 11.49 -21.30 -10.70
CA LYS A 194 11.76 -22.28 -11.76
C LYS A 194 12.73 -23.28 -11.14
N GLU A 195 12.28 -24.50 -10.91
CA GLU A 195 13.17 -25.62 -10.67
C GLU A 195 14.06 -25.74 -11.92
N ASN A 196 15.37 -25.52 -11.77
CA ASN A 196 16.37 -25.87 -12.75
C ASN A 196 16.95 -27.24 -12.38
#